data_9f728a7928a67d5db183e0a3c67a87c2
#
_entry.id   9f728a7928a67d5db183e0a3c67a87c2
#
_cell.length_a   1.000
_cell.length_b   1.000
_cell.length_c   1.000
_cell.angle_alpha   90.00
_cell.angle_beta   90.00
_cell.angle_gamma   90.00
#
_symmetry.space_group_name_H-M   'P 1'
#
loop_
_entity.id
_entity.type
_entity.pdbx_description
1 polymer ?
#
loop_
_entity_poly.entity_id
_entity_poly.type
_entity_poly.pdbx_seq_one_letter_code
_entity_poly.pdbx_strand_id
1 'polypeptide(L)'
;MQANFKPLIVWLILDGQAEKALNLLAKNYKVSTPKLKVGLPKGHKAKAFGCYTPKGSTISLLNSDIMKNPFVILHEFYHHLRTTVDKKHKGTEKNADKFAIEFIEAYKAESRKGSQVSQGV
;
A
#
# COMPACT_ATOMS: atom_id res chain seq x y z
N MET A 1 17.71 5.84 -2.65
CA MET A 1 16.53 5.60 -1.80
C MET A 1 16.94 5.42 -0.35
N GLN A 2 16.15 5.96 0.54
CA GLN A 2 16.45 5.88 1.97
C GLN A 2 16.17 4.46 2.48
N ALA A 3 17.06 3.97 3.36
CA ALA A 3 16.92 2.63 3.92
C ALA A 3 15.65 2.46 4.74
N ASN A 4 15.10 3.55 5.29
CA ASN A 4 13.93 3.52 6.15
C ASN A 4 12.61 3.77 5.43
N PHE A 5 12.65 3.89 4.11
CA PHE A 5 11.46 4.25 3.35
C PHE A 5 10.32 3.25 3.52
N LYS A 6 10.62 1.97 3.30
CA LYS A 6 9.58 0.95 3.37
C LYS A 6 8.98 0.82 4.78
N PRO A 7 9.79 0.77 5.85
CA PRO A 7 9.22 0.77 7.20
C PRO A 7 8.36 2.00 7.50
N LEU A 8 8.78 3.17 7.02
CA LEU A 8 8.00 4.40 7.24
C LEU A 8 6.62 4.29 6.61
N ILE A 9 6.55 3.80 5.38
CA ILE A 9 5.27 3.66 4.67
C ILE A 9 4.32 2.75 5.45
N VAL A 10 4.81 1.59 5.90
CA VAL A 10 3.98 0.66 6.67
C VAL A 10 3.52 1.30 7.97
N TRP A 11 4.43 1.98 8.67
CA TRP A 11 4.10 2.65 9.92
C TRP A 11 2.99 3.68 9.71
N LEU A 12 3.10 4.50 8.66
CA LEU A 12 2.08 5.51 8.37
C LEU A 12 0.71 4.89 8.14
N ILE A 13 0.66 3.78 7.40
CA ILE A 13 -0.61 3.09 7.17
C ILE A 13 -1.19 2.57 8.47
N LEU A 14 -0.37 1.92 9.28
CA LEU A 14 -0.81 1.39 10.58
C LEU A 14 -1.28 2.51 11.52
N ASP A 15 -0.69 3.69 11.40
CA ASP A 15 -1.03 4.85 12.24
C ASP A 15 -2.26 5.61 11.73
N GLY A 16 -2.91 5.11 10.70
CA GLY A 16 -4.11 5.76 10.15
C GLY A 16 -3.81 6.88 9.17
N GLN A 17 -2.59 6.97 8.67
CA GLN A 17 -2.17 8.00 7.73
C GLN A 17 -1.94 7.43 6.32
N ALA A 18 -2.91 6.64 5.85
CA ALA A 18 -2.79 5.97 4.55
C ALA A 18 -2.61 6.96 3.40
N GLU A 19 -3.32 8.10 3.44
CA GLU A 19 -3.21 9.08 2.37
C GLU A 19 -1.80 9.68 2.30
N LYS A 20 -1.21 9.96 3.45
CA LYS A 20 0.17 10.45 3.50
C LYS A 20 1.14 9.40 2.96
N ALA A 21 0.92 8.14 3.31
CA ALA A 21 1.74 7.04 2.78
C ALA A 21 1.64 6.97 1.26
N LEU A 22 0.43 7.10 0.72
CA LEU A 22 0.22 7.06 -0.73
C LEU A 22 0.91 8.25 -1.43
N ASN A 23 0.89 9.43 -0.82
CA ASN A 23 1.58 10.59 -1.37
C ASN A 23 3.09 10.34 -1.44
N LEU A 24 3.67 9.77 -0.39
CA LEU A 24 5.09 9.47 -0.37
C LEU A 24 5.46 8.37 -1.37
N LEU A 25 4.62 7.35 -1.48
CA LEU A 25 4.82 6.29 -2.46
C LEU A 25 4.80 6.84 -3.88
N ALA A 26 3.80 7.67 -4.18
CA ALA A 26 3.66 8.25 -5.50
C ALA A 26 4.89 9.09 -5.85
N LYS A 27 5.36 9.87 -4.90
CA LYS A 27 6.56 10.69 -5.08
C LYS A 27 7.79 9.83 -5.34
N ASN A 28 7.95 8.76 -4.55
CA ASN A 28 9.10 7.87 -4.68
C ASN A 28 9.14 7.18 -6.05
N TYR A 29 7.98 6.75 -6.54
CA TYR A 29 7.89 6.04 -7.82
C TYR A 29 7.59 6.95 -8.99
N LYS A 30 7.47 8.25 -8.76
CA LYS A 30 7.26 9.27 -9.81
C LYS A 30 5.98 9.05 -10.58
N VAL A 31 4.91 8.78 -9.87
CA VAL A 31 3.56 8.64 -10.42
C VAL A 31 2.62 9.56 -9.67
N SER A 32 1.42 9.76 -10.21
CA SER A 32 0.40 10.55 -9.53
C SER A 32 -0.08 9.82 -8.28
N THR A 33 -0.56 10.56 -7.29
CA THR A 33 -1.11 9.96 -6.08
C THR A 33 -2.49 9.40 -6.38
N PRO A 34 -2.75 8.10 -6.12
CA PRO A 34 -4.08 7.57 -6.33
C PRO A 34 -5.04 8.10 -5.29
N LYS A 35 -6.32 8.14 -5.66
CA LYS A 35 -7.38 8.48 -4.72
C LYS A 35 -7.65 7.31 -3.81
N LEU A 36 -8.05 7.60 -2.58
CA LEU A 36 -8.40 6.57 -1.61
C LEU A 36 -9.87 6.76 -1.22
N LYS A 37 -10.64 5.70 -1.33
CA LYS A 37 -12.07 5.74 -1.11
C LYS A 37 -12.52 4.55 -0.28
N VAL A 38 -13.45 4.79 0.65
CA VAL A 38 -14.07 3.71 1.42
C VAL A 38 -15.38 3.33 0.71
N GLY A 39 -15.58 2.05 0.47
CA GLY A 39 -16.72 1.51 -0.26
C GLY A 39 -16.29 0.96 -1.60
N LEU A 40 -16.64 -0.31 -1.86
CA LEU A 40 -16.28 -0.94 -3.13
C LEU A 40 -17.24 -0.47 -4.23
N PRO A 41 -16.77 -0.39 -5.48
CA PRO A 41 -17.66 -0.07 -6.59
C PRO A 41 -18.75 -1.11 -6.77
N LYS A 42 -19.84 -0.72 -7.41
CA LYS A 42 -20.91 -1.64 -7.74
C LYS A 42 -20.39 -2.82 -8.55
N GLY A 43 -20.88 -4.00 -8.25
CA GLY A 43 -20.50 -5.20 -8.98
C GLY A 43 -19.30 -5.92 -8.38
N HIS A 44 -18.63 -5.33 -7.42
CA HIS A 44 -17.52 -6.02 -6.76
C HIS A 44 -18.05 -7.02 -5.75
N LYS A 45 -17.39 -8.18 -5.74
CA LYS A 45 -17.79 -9.24 -4.83
C LYS A 45 -17.37 -8.89 -3.40
N ALA A 46 -18.20 -9.28 -2.45
CA ALA A 46 -17.99 -9.00 -1.03
C ALA A 46 -16.68 -9.61 -0.47
N LYS A 47 -16.06 -10.51 -1.21
CA LYS A 47 -14.81 -11.16 -0.77
C LYS A 47 -13.60 -10.26 -0.87
N ALA A 48 -13.64 -9.22 -1.70
CA ALA A 48 -12.50 -8.35 -1.88
C ALA A 48 -12.38 -7.39 -0.70
N PHE A 49 -11.18 -7.21 -0.18
CA PHE A 49 -10.91 -6.19 0.84
C PHE A 49 -10.66 -4.83 0.21
N GLY A 50 -10.23 -4.82 -1.05
CA GLY A 50 -9.98 -3.59 -1.77
C GLY A 50 -9.89 -3.87 -3.25
N CYS A 51 -9.90 -2.80 -4.04
CA CYS A 51 -9.69 -2.91 -5.47
C CYS A 51 -9.10 -1.62 -6.00
N TYR A 52 -8.48 -1.71 -7.16
CA TYR A 52 -7.97 -0.54 -7.86
C TYR A 52 -8.75 -0.35 -9.15
N THR A 53 -9.24 0.88 -9.36
CA THR A 53 -9.95 1.24 -10.58
C THR A 53 -9.06 2.16 -11.40
N PRO A 54 -8.55 1.72 -12.57
CA PRO A 54 -7.68 2.55 -13.39
C PRO A 54 -8.34 3.87 -13.84
N LYS A 55 -9.60 3.79 -14.20
CA LYS A 55 -10.37 4.97 -14.53
C LYS A 55 -10.56 5.79 -13.27
N GLY A 56 -9.93 6.96 -13.22
CA GLY A 56 -9.96 7.80 -12.04
C GLY A 56 -8.88 7.46 -11.01
N SER A 57 -8.04 6.49 -11.28
CA SER A 57 -6.90 6.13 -10.42
C SER A 57 -7.30 6.03 -8.95
N THR A 58 -8.27 5.17 -8.67
CA THR A 58 -8.88 5.09 -7.33
C THR A 58 -8.64 3.75 -6.68
N ILE A 59 -8.14 3.78 -5.43
CA ILE A 59 -8.09 2.62 -4.55
C ILE A 59 -9.35 2.66 -3.70
N SER A 60 -10.18 1.62 -3.82
CA SER A 60 -11.41 1.51 -3.04
C SER A 60 -11.25 0.40 -2.01
N LEU A 61 -11.68 0.67 -0.78
CA LEU A 61 -11.53 -0.26 0.33
C LEU A 61 -12.90 -0.72 0.81
N LEU A 62 -12.96 -1.96 1.27
CA LEU A 62 -14.21 -2.56 1.73
C LEU A 62 -14.88 -1.73 2.82
N ASN A 63 -14.09 -1.31 3.81
CA ASN A 63 -14.59 -0.49 4.91
C ASN A 63 -13.42 0.33 5.48
N SER A 64 -13.72 1.17 6.48
CA SER A 64 -12.73 2.07 7.05
C SER A 64 -11.60 1.35 7.80
N ASP A 65 -11.87 0.15 8.31
CA ASP A 65 -10.83 -0.61 9.03
C ASP A 65 -9.66 -0.96 8.10
N ILE A 66 -9.95 -1.17 6.82
CA ILE A 66 -8.95 -1.54 5.84
C ILE A 66 -7.97 -0.39 5.57
N MET A 67 -8.33 0.84 5.92
CA MET A 67 -7.41 1.97 5.77
C MET A 67 -6.12 1.82 6.57
N LYS A 68 -6.14 0.98 7.61
CA LYS A 68 -4.96 0.70 8.42
C LYS A 68 -4.31 -0.64 8.08
N ASN A 69 -4.68 -1.21 6.95
CA ASN A 69 -4.14 -2.50 6.52
C ASN A 69 -3.06 -2.31 5.46
N PRO A 70 -1.77 -2.41 5.83
CA PRO A 70 -0.69 -2.16 4.86
C PRO A 70 -0.71 -3.12 3.67
N PHE A 71 -1.07 -4.38 3.91
CA PHE A 71 -1.06 -5.37 2.82
C PHE A 71 -2.02 -4.94 1.70
N VAL A 72 -3.25 -4.59 2.07
CA VAL A 72 -4.26 -4.21 1.07
C VAL A 72 -3.89 -2.90 0.38
N ILE A 73 -3.52 -1.89 1.14
CA ILE A 73 -3.15 -0.57 0.58
C ILE A 73 -1.99 -0.72 -0.41
N LEU A 74 -0.95 -1.45 -0.03
CA LEU A 74 0.24 -1.62 -0.87
C LEU A 74 -0.05 -2.50 -2.09
N HIS A 75 -0.86 -3.54 -1.91
CA HIS A 75 -1.29 -4.40 -3.01
C HIS A 75 -1.99 -3.58 -4.09
N GLU A 76 -2.94 -2.73 -3.68
CA GLU A 76 -3.68 -1.91 -4.65
C GLU A 76 -2.81 -0.79 -5.22
N PHE A 77 -1.88 -0.24 -4.44
CA PHE A 77 -0.94 0.73 -4.97
C PHE A 77 -0.08 0.12 -6.09
N TYR A 78 0.31 -1.14 -5.94
CA TYR A 78 1.07 -1.81 -6.99
C TYR A 78 0.31 -1.82 -8.31
N HIS A 79 -1.00 -2.09 -8.28
CA HIS A 79 -1.81 -2.04 -9.49
C HIS A 79 -1.86 -0.64 -10.09
N HIS A 80 -1.93 0.38 -9.24
CA HIS A 80 -1.87 1.77 -9.69
C HIS A 80 -0.52 2.04 -10.37
N LEU A 81 0.56 1.61 -9.75
CA LEU A 81 1.90 1.82 -10.27
C LEU A 81 2.07 1.15 -11.64
N ARG A 82 1.65 -0.11 -11.76
CA ARG A 82 1.79 -0.84 -13.03
C ARG A 82 0.92 -0.25 -14.13
N THR A 83 -0.32 0.09 -13.80
CA THR A 83 -1.25 0.66 -14.77
C THR A 83 -0.81 2.04 -15.24
N THR A 84 -0.20 2.83 -14.36
CA THR A 84 0.29 4.16 -14.69
C THR A 84 1.49 4.09 -15.63
N VAL A 85 2.38 3.10 -15.41
CA VAL A 85 3.56 2.90 -16.24
C VAL A 85 3.19 2.29 -17.59
N ASP A 86 2.27 1.32 -17.58
CA ASP A 86 1.83 0.63 -18.79
C ASP A 86 0.34 0.37 -18.68
N LYS A 87 -0.46 1.13 -19.43
CA LYS A 87 -1.91 1.06 -19.34
C LYS A 87 -2.48 -0.32 -19.69
N LYS A 88 -1.72 -1.14 -20.39
CA LYS A 88 -2.16 -2.48 -20.79
C LYS A 88 -1.85 -3.53 -19.72
N HIS A 89 -0.97 -3.21 -18.76
CA HIS A 89 -0.56 -4.16 -17.73
C HIS A 89 -0.93 -3.67 -16.36
N LYS A 90 -1.88 -4.35 -15.74
CA LYS A 90 -2.27 -4.06 -14.36
C LYS A 90 -1.34 -4.72 -13.35
N GLY A 91 -0.38 -5.50 -13.84
CA GLY A 91 0.42 -6.35 -12.97
C GLY A 91 -0.36 -7.59 -12.56
N THR A 92 0.31 -8.55 -11.97
CA THR A 92 -0.35 -9.77 -11.50
C THR A 92 -0.65 -9.66 -10.01
N GLU A 93 -1.64 -10.42 -9.56
CA GLU A 93 -1.96 -10.48 -8.13
C GLU A 93 -0.78 -11.01 -7.33
N LYS A 94 -0.07 -11.99 -7.88
CA LYS A 94 1.12 -12.55 -7.24
C LYS A 94 2.20 -11.49 -7.03
N ASN A 95 2.44 -10.67 -8.03
CA ASN A 95 3.45 -9.61 -7.91
C ASN A 95 2.99 -8.49 -6.99
N ALA A 96 1.70 -8.19 -6.95
CA ALA A 96 1.15 -7.22 -6.01
C ALA A 96 1.34 -7.69 -4.57
N ASP A 97 1.12 -8.98 -4.32
CA ASP A 97 1.35 -9.57 -3.00
C ASP A 97 2.83 -9.45 -2.62
N LYS A 98 3.73 -9.78 -3.54
CA LYS A 98 5.17 -9.68 -3.29
C LYS A 98 5.58 -8.25 -2.94
N PHE A 99 5.06 -7.29 -3.69
CA PHE A 99 5.34 -5.88 -3.44
C PHE A 99 4.94 -5.48 -2.02
N ALA A 100 3.72 -5.85 -1.63
CA ALA A 100 3.23 -5.53 -0.29
C ALA A 100 4.04 -6.23 0.79
N ILE A 101 4.36 -7.49 0.58
CA ILE A 101 5.12 -8.29 1.55
C ILE A 101 6.51 -7.71 1.76
N GLU A 102 7.17 -7.24 0.71
CA GLU A 102 8.50 -6.62 0.84
C GLU A 102 8.49 -5.45 1.81
N PHE A 103 7.47 -4.60 1.70
CA PHE A 103 7.33 -3.46 2.61
C PHE A 103 7.11 -3.93 4.05
N ILE A 104 6.21 -4.90 4.20
CA ILE A 104 5.85 -5.40 5.53
C ILE A 104 7.03 -6.10 6.19
N GLU A 105 7.79 -6.90 5.43
CA GLU A 105 8.96 -7.57 5.98
C GLU A 105 10.04 -6.55 6.39
N ALA A 106 10.21 -5.49 5.61
CA ALA A 106 11.14 -4.42 5.98
C ALA A 106 10.72 -3.75 7.29
N TYR A 107 9.41 -3.52 7.46
CA TYR A 107 8.89 -2.95 8.69
C TYR A 107 9.13 -3.87 9.89
N LYS A 108 8.88 -5.17 9.73
CA LYS A 108 9.09 -6.14 10.80
C LYS A 108 10.55 -6.21 11.21
N ALA A 109 11.45 -6.20 10.24
CA ALA A 109 12.88 -6.23 10.51
C ALA A 109 13.32 -4.99 11.28
N GLU A 110 12.82 -3.82 10.90
CA GLU A 110 13.15 -2.58 11.59
C GLU A 110 12.58 -2.56 12.99
N SER A 111 11.36 -3.06 13.19
CA SER A 111 10.74 -3.16 14.51
C SER A 111 11.51 -4.08 15.43
N ARG A 112 11.98 -5.21 14.91
CA ARG A 112 12.78 -6.15 15.71
C ARG A 112 14.10 -5.52 16.12
N LYS A 113 14.74 -4.77 15.21
CA LYS A 113 15.97 -4.04 15.54
C LYS A 113 15.73 -3.03 16.65
N GLY A 114 14.66 -2.25 16.53
CA GLY A 114 14.30 -1.27 17.54
C GLY A 114 14.06 -1.92 18.90
N SER A 115 13.32 -3.01 18.91
CA SER A 115 13.04 -3.75 20.13
C SER A 115 14.31 -4.28 20.77
N GLN A 116 15.22 -4.84 19.97
CA GLN A 116 16.47 -5.37 20.47
C GLN A 116 17.33 -4.27 21.10
N VAL A 117 17.41 -3.13 20.45
CA VAL A 117 18.15 -1.98 20.98
C VAL A 117 17.54 -1.53 22.30
N SER A 118 16.24 -1.44 22.38
CA SER A 118 15.53 -1.04 23.60
C SER A 118 15.79 -2.02 24.73
N GLN A 119 15.81 -3.31 24.43
CA GLN A 119 16.05 -4.34 25.43
C GLN A 119 17.49 -4.41 25.87
N GLY A 120 18.40 -4.01 25.01
CA GLY A 120 19.81 -4.02 25.31
C GLY A 120 20.25 -2.91 26.26
N VAL A 121 19.38 -1.99 26.52
CA VAL A 121 19.63 -0.89 27.45
C VAL A 121 19.27 -1.24 28.92
#